data_e0c94499e75874c979e9cb05afecf2ee
#
_entry.id   e0c94499e75874c979e9cb05afecf2ee
#
_cell.length_a   1.000
_cell.length_b   1.000
_cell.length_c   1.000
_cell.angle_alpha   90.00
_cell.angle_beta   90.00
_cell.angle_gamma   90.00
#
_symmetry.space_group_name_H-M   'P 1'
#
loop_
_entity.id
_entity.type
_entity.pdbx_description
1 polymer ?
#
loop_
_entity_poly.entity_id
_entity_poly.type
_entity_poly.pdbx_seq_one_letter_code
_entity_poly.pdbx_strand_id
1 'polypeptide(L)'
;MNMKTYKQYILAVALMAQAGNIMAQDMNSAYFTDDYKYRHVMNPAYGNEQGYAAVPILGNMNMRLQGNLGVGDLFFANPDFGKKPGAKKTTTFMHPGISVDEALSGFDTGYNNIILDLDLPIASVGFQAFGGYNTVELKERTHFGLSMPYDFFKFAKNLTNQDYQFDDLGMRGWSYVELGFGHSHQLFDNLRVGAKVKLLFGIAYADFSMDGVHANLQSDKWVISGKAKGELNMKGAKFKQKEEDYKTRYKMDAKGNYVIKDGEKVPEKYNRVDGIDIDGGGLGGFGLGLDLGGVYEFKDCSVDWLDGLKVSLALTDIGFISWSNGIKAESSGDPFEFSGFNGMDLSSGEGKTTFDDKKDEVMDDLQDFANLQDQGSTSGSTTALATTLRFGLEYPLPVYDKISFGSLFSRRFDGDYSWTEERISANYKPLNWVDGGINVAFTSFCTTMGWVVNFHPVGMNVFFGMDHMIGKTGASMIPLDSNVSFNFGLNVAWGGKKKSNHKFIDKVLTF
;
A
#
# COMPACT_ATOMS: atom_id res chain seq x y z
N MET A 1 19.05 -21.81 4.10
CA MET A 1 17.91 -21.49 5.00
C MET A 1 16.79 -22.46 4.72
N ASN A 2 16.28 -23.05 5.77
CA ASN A 2 15.18 -23.99 5.64
C ASN A 2 13.97 -23.24 5.05
N MET A 3 13.33 -23.79 4.01
CA MET A 3 12.09 -23.28 3.38
C MET A 3 10.99 -22.91 4.41
N LYS A 4 11.17 -23.33 5.67
CA LYS A 4 10.36 -22.94 6.83
C LYS A 4 10.58 -21.49 7.30
N THR A 5 11.77 -20.94 7.20
CA THR A 5 12.09 -19.57 7.67
C THR A 5 11.68 -18.53 6.62
N TYR A 6 11.86 -18.83 5.33
CA TYR A 6 11.30 -18.02 4.24
C TYR A 6 9.76 -17.96 4.33
N LYS A 7 9.15 -19.09 4.69
CA LYS A 7 7.71 -19.14 5.01
C LYS A 7 7.35 -18.28 6.24
N GLN A 8 8.28 -18.00 7.15
CA GLN A 8 7.99 -17.20 8.35
C GLN A 8 8.13 -15.68 8.10
N TYR A 9 9.03 -15.22 7.24
CA TYR A 9 9.06 -13.82 6.81
C TYR A 9 7.93 -13.51 5.83
N ILE A 10 7.70 -14.39 4.86
CA ILE A 10 6.49 -14.36 4.03
C ILE A 10 5.26 -14.59 4.92
N LEU A 11 5.36 -15.34 6.00
CA LEU A 11 4.25 -15.60 6.92
C LEU A 11 4.00 -14.41 7.87
N ALA A 12 5.00 -13.60 8.25
CA ALA A 12 4.75 -12.33 8.94
C ALA A 12 4.10 -11.31 7.99
N VAL A 13 4.55 -11.22 6.74
CA VAL A 13 3.90 -10.46 5.67
C VAL A 13 2.57 -11.13 5.26
N ALA A 14 2.50 -12.45 5.22
CA ALA A 14 1.27 -13.22 4.94
C ALA A 14 0.38 -13.40 6.16
N LEU A 15 0.83 -13.24 7.39
CA LEU A 15 -0.04 -13.12 8.58
C LEU A 15 -0.63 -11.71 8.69
N MET A 16 0.09 -10.67 8.27
CA MET A 16 -0.57 -9.41 7.95
C MET A 16 -1.56 -9.56 6.78
N ALA A 17 -1.27 -10.41 5.80
CA ALA A 17 -2.16 -10.73 4.67
C ALA A 17 -3.18 -11.86 4.91
N GLN A 18 -2.96 -12.78 5.87
CA GLN A 18 -3.92 -13.86 6.23
C GLN A 18 -4.85 -13.50 7.39
N ALA A 19 -4.60 -12.40 8.11
CA ALA A 19 -5.57 -11.88 9.07
C ALA A 19 -6.85 -11.34 8.37
N GLY A 20 -6.89 -11.35 7.05
CA GLY A 20 -8.06 -10.93 6.32
C GLY A 20 -7.94 -11.22 4.83
N ASN A 21 -8.74 -12.06 4.35
CA ASN A 21 -9.25 -11.84 3.01
C ASN A 21 -9.93 -10.48 3.04
N ILE A 22 -9.39 -9.47 2.25
CA ILE A 22 -10.16 -8.31 1.79
C ILE A 22 -10.06 -7.06 2.70
N MET A 23 -9.66 -5.90 2.31
CA MET A 23 -9.55 -4.92 1.22
C MET A 23 -9.82 -3.47 1.68
N ALA A 24 -9.29 -2.52 1.23
CA ALA A 24 -8.69 -1.41 1.12
C ALA A 24 -9.06 0.03 0.93
N GLN A 25 -9.03 0.93 0.34
CA GLN A 25 -9.06 2.41 0.36
C GLN A 25 -10.29 3.01 -0.36
N ASP A 26 -10.56 4.33 -0.07
CA ASP A 26 -11.70 5.09 -0.60
C ASP A 26 -11.83 5.00 -2.13
N MET A 27 -13.05 4.84 -2.63
CA MET A 27 -13.35 4.78 -4.06
C MET A 27 -13.43 6.18 -4.66
N ASN A 28 -12.31 6.71 -5.18
CA ASN A 28 -12.26 8.02 -5.83
C ASN A 28 -13.22 8.13 -7.03
N SER A 29 -13.50 7.03 -7.73
CA SER A 29 -14.47 6.96 -8.82
C SER A 29 -15.89 7.34 -8.41
N ALA A 30 -16.23 7.23 -7.13
CA ALA A 30 -17.53 7.57 -6.58
C ALA A 30 -17.58 8.98 -5.96
N TYR A 31 -16.52 9.77 -6.04
CA TYR A 31 -16.45 11.08 -5.39
C TYR A 31 -17.61 12.01 -5.79
N PHE A 32 -18.03 11.98 -7.04
CA PHE A 32 -19.13 12.78 -7.57
C PHE A 32 -20.45 12.00 -7.74
N THR A 33 -20.54 10.79 -7.17
CA THR A 33 -21.78 9.98 -7.19
C THR A 33 -22.65 10.37 -6.01
N ASP A 34 -23.74 11.12 -6.24
CA ASP A 34 -24.50 11.83 -5.19
C ASP A 34 -25.06 10.92 -4.10
N ASP A 35 -25.62 9.78 -4.45
CA ASP A 35 -26.23 8.85 -3.50
C ASP A 35 -25.27 7.80 -2.94
N TYR A 36 -23.97 7.86 -3.29
CA TYR A 36 -22.93 7.01 -2.71
C TYR A 36 -22.78 7.31 -1.21
N LYS A 37 -23.00 6.31 -0.36
CA LYS A 37 -23.13 6.50 1.10
C LYS A 37 -21.82 6.89 1.79
N TYR A 38 -20.67 6.61 1.18
CA TYR A 38 -19.35 6.81 1.78
C TYR A 38 -18.56 8.00 1.21
N ARG A 39 -19.23 8.97 0.54
CA ARG A 39 -18.56 10.21 0.11
C ARG A 39 -17.91 10.95 1.28
N HIS A 40 -18.51 10.88 2.47
CA HIS A 40 -17.99 11.49 3.69
C HIS A 40 -16.62 10.96 4.14
N VAL A 41 -16.19 9.79 3.67
CA VAL A 41 -14.84 9.24 3.95
C VAL A 41 -13.78 9.99 3.16
N MET A 42 -14.13 10.44 1.95
CA MET A 42 -13.24 11.22 1.08
C MET A 42 -13.28 12.73 1.37
N ASN A 43 -14.46 13.23 1.77
CA ASN A 43 -14.65 14.62 2.19
C ASN A 43 -15.74 14.67 3.26
N PRO A 44 -15.41 14.95 4.52
CA PRO A 44 -16.38 14.92 5.62
C PRO A 44 -17.50 15.96 5.51
N ALA A 45 -17.40 16.94 4.59
CA ALA A 45 -18.50 17.86 4.32
C ALA A 45 -19.66 17.18 3.56
N TYR A 46 -19.42 16.07 2.87
CA TYR A 46 -20.50 15.34 2.20
C TYR A 46 -21.39 14.61 3.21
N GLY A 47 -22.68 14.86 3.14
CA GLY A 47 -23.69 14.11 3.88
C GLY A 47 -24.67 13.45 2.91
N ASN A 48 -25.52 12.58 3.41
CA ASN A 48 -26.58 11.94 2.65
C ASN A 48 -27.94 12.38 3.15
N GLU A 49 -28.95 12.40 2.26
CA GLU A 49 -30.34 12.63 2.68
C GLU A 49 -30.90 11.44 3.47
N GLN A 50 -30.46 10.25 3.15
CA GLN A 50 -30.85 9.01 3.82
C GLN A 50 -29.81 8.60 4.87
N GLY A 51 -30.30 8.02 5.97
CA GLY A 51 -29.46 7.27 6.88
C GLY A 51 -29.09 5.91 6.28
N TYR A 52 -28.00 5.32 6.77
CA TYR A 52 -27.59 3.96 6.42
C TYR A 52 -26.96 3.25 7.60
N ALA A 53 -26.98 1.92 7.57
CA ALA A 53 -26.14 1.05 8.37
C ALA A 53 -25.43 0.05 7.46
N ALA A 54 -24.15 -0.06 7.63
CA ALA A 54 -23.34 -1.03 6.93
C ALA A 54 -23.70 -2.47 7.34
N VAL A 55 -23.80 -3.37 6.40
CA VAL A 55 -23.73 -4.79 6.72
C VAL A 55 -22.28 -5.08 7.15
N PRO A 56 -22.07 -5.67 8.35
CA PRO A 56 -20.73 -5.92 8.86
C PRO A 56 -19.85 -6.62 7.82
N ILE A 57 -18.61 -6.15 7.69
CA ILE A 57 -17.62 -6.60 6.70
C ILE A 57 -17.98 -6.21 5.25
N LEU A 58 -19.26 -6.25 4.85
CA LEU A 58 -19.70 -6.03 3.47
C LEU A 58 -20.10 -4.59 3.16
N GLY A 59 -20.13 -3.70 4.16
CA GLY A 59 -20.71 -2.35 4.01
C GLY A 59 -19.96 -1.43 3.05
N ASN A 60 -18.64 -1.47 3.07
CA ASN A 60 -17.75 -0.68 2.21
C ASN A 60 -16.39 -1.37 2.10
N MET A 61 -16.36 -2.44 1.36
CA MET A 61 -15.14 -3.20 1.10
C MET A 61 -14.37 -2.57 -0.04
N ASN A 62 -13.11 -2.29 0.18
CA ASN A 62 -12.25 -1.67 -0.82
C ASN A 62 -10.88 -2.36 -0.87
N MET A 63 -10.29 -2.54 -2.05
CA MET A 63 -8.92 -2.97 -2.28
C MET A 63 -8.25 -2.10 -3.31
N ARG A 64 -7.01 -1.71 -3.01
CA ARG A 64 -6.18 -1.02 -3.97
C ARG A 64 -4.76 -1.59 -3.94
N LEU A 65 -4.32 -2.08 -5.07
CA LEU A 65 -2.93 -2.35 -5.39
C LEU A 65 -2.50 -1.31 -6.42
N GLN A 66 -1.50 -0.51 -6.10
CA GLN A 66 -0.98 0.52 -6.99
C GLN A 66 0.54 0.58 -6.94
N GLY A 67 1.14 1.12 -7.98
CA GLY A 67 2.58 1.25 -8.11
C GLY A 67 3.00 1.25 -9.58
N ASN A 68 4.28 1.47 -9.81
CA ASN A 68 4.88 1.36 -11.13
C ASN A 68 5.55 -0.01 -11.38
N LEU A 69 5.56 -0.88 -10.37
CA LEU A 69 6.03 -2.26 -10.48
C LEU A 69 4.86 -3.21 -10.61
N GLY A 70 4.79 -3.93 -11.72
CA GLY A 70 3.78 -4.94 -12.00
C GLY A 70 4.27 -6.36 -11.78
N VAL A 71 3.34 -7.29 -11.62
CA VAL A 71 3.65 -8.73 -11.57
C VAL A 71 4.30 -9.18 -12.89
N GLY A 72 3.89 -8.60 -14.01
CA GLY A 72 4.44 -8.87 -15.34
C GLY A 72 5.89 -8.39 -15.51
N ASP A 73 6.34 -7.44 -14.72
CA ASP A 73 7.73 -6.97 -14.74
C ASP A 73 8.66 -7.94 -13.98
N LEU A 74 8.10 -8.72 -13.05
CA LEU A 74 8.84 -9.70 -12.23
C LEU A 74 8.80 -11.11 -12.81
N PHE A 75 7.71 -11.50 -13.51
CA PHE A 75 7.47 -12.86 -13.98
C PHE A 75 7.33 -12.90 -15.48
N PHE A 76 8.07 -13.82 -16.10
CA PHE A 76 8.20 -14.00 -17.55
C PHE A 76 7.77 -15.42 -17.97
N ALA A 77 7.44 -15.57 -19.23
CA ALA A 77 7.36 -16.91 -19.83
C ALA A 77 8.73 -17.59 -19.74
N ASN A 78 8.75 -18.81 -19.23
CA ASN A 78 10.01 -19.54 -19.05
C ASN A 78 10.56 -20.04 -20.39
N PRO A 79 11.73 -19.56 -20.87
CA PRO A 79 12.35 -20.02 -22.12
C PRO A 79 12.68 -21.51 -22.13
N ASP A 80 12.81 -22.13 -20.97
CA ASP A 80 13.13 -23.55 -20.80
C ASP A 80 11.89 -24.46 -20.76
N PHE A 81 10.68 -23.88 -20.68
CA PHE A 81 9.44 -24.65 -20.64
C PHE A 81 9.27 -25.53 -21.91
N GLY A 82 9.03 -26.81 -21.69
CA GLY A 82 8.94 -27.79 -22.77
C GLY A 82 10.27 -28.23 -23.38
N LYS A 83 11.40 -27.63 -22.95
CA LYS A 83 12.76 -27.97 -23.39
C LYS A 83 13.56 -28.72 -22.33
N LYS A 84 13.37 -28.36 -21.06
CA LYS A 84 14.04 -29.01 -19.93
C LYS A 84 13.02 -29.77 -19.06
N PRO A 85 13.33 -30.99 -18.60
CA PRO A 85 12.47 -31.70 -17.64
C PRO A 85 12.22 -30.90 -16.39
N GLY A 86 10.94 -30.82 -15.96
CA GLY A 86 10.56 -30.11 -14.74
C GLY A 86 10.48 -28.57 -14.84
N ALA A 87 10.79 -27.97 -15.99
CA ALA A 87 10.69 -26.53 -16.16
C ALA A 87 9.23 -26.07 -16.03
N LYS A 88 8.98 -25.08 -15.16
CA LYS A 88 7.65 -24.47 -14.97
C LYS A 88 7.33 -23.53 -16.13
N LYS A 89 6.03 -23.24 -16.35
CA LYS A 89 5.58 -22.34 -17.43
C LYS A 89 6.09 -20.90 -17.29
N THR A 90 6.26 -20.44 -16.03
CA THR A 90 6.69 -19.10 -15.68
C THR A 90 8.02 -19.14 -14.94
N THR A 91 8.81 -18.10 -15.10
CA THR A 91 10.06 -17.84 -14.37
C THR A 91 10.13 -16.37 -13.95
N THR A 92 11.18 -15.96 -13.25
CA THR A 92 11.40 -14.57 -12.85
C THR A 92 12.29 -13.84 -13.87
N PHE A 93 12.30 -12.50 -13.78
CA PHE A 93 13.20 -11.64 -14.56
C PHE A 93 14.69 -12.03 -14.41
N MET A 94 15.07 -12.65 -13.30
CA MET A 94 16.44 -13.11 -13.03
C MET A 94 16.88 -14.31 -13.88
N HIS A 95 15.97 -14.97 -14.60
CA HIS A 95 16.28 -16.19 -15.35
C HIS A 95 17.34 -15.92 -16.44
N PRO A 96 18.40 -16.76 -16.55
CA PRO A 96 19.51 -16.52 -17.50
C PRO A 96 19.08 -16.47 -18.97
N GLY A 97 18.00 -17.16 -19.34
CA GLY A 97 17.46 -17.19 -20.70
C GLY A 97 16.65 -15.94 -21.10
N ILE A 98 16.46 -14.98 -20.20
CA ILE A 98 15.84 -13.67 -20.47
C ILE A 98 16.99 -12.67 -20.60
N SER A 99 17.01 -11.86 -21.65
CA SER A 99 18.06 -10.84 -21.83
C SER A 99 17.97 -9.75 -20.75
N VAL A 100 19.08 -9.05 -20.50
CA VAL A 100 19.10 -7.93 -19.53
C VAL A 100 18.13 -6.84 -19.94
N ASP A 101 18.13 -6.46 -21.22
CA ASP A 101 17.26 -5.41 -21.75
C ASP A 101 15.78 -5.78 -21.62
N GLU A 102 15.42 -7.03 -21.94
CA GLU A 102 14.05 -7.52 -21.77
C GLU A 102 13.63 -7.55 -20.30
N ALA A 103 14.51 -8.08 -19.42
CA ALA A 103 14.23 -8.20 -18.00
C ALA A 103 14.04 -6.86 -17.32
N LEU A 104 14.76 -5.82 -17.75
CA LEU A 104 14.73 -4.49 -17.13
C LEU A 104 13.79 -3.51 -17.81
N SER A 105 13.19 -3.86 -18.94
CA SER A 105 12.35 -2.96 -19.76
C SER A 105 11.07 -2.49 -19.05
N GLY A 106 10.58 -3.23 -18.06
CA GLY A 106 9.38 -2.90 -17.30
C GLY A 106 9.61 -1.99 -16.11
N PHE A 107 10.86 -1.84 -15.66
CA PHE A 107 11.19 -1.06 -14.47
C PHE A 107 11.47 0.41 -14.78
N ASP A 108 10.99 1.30 -13.91
CA ASP A 108 11.36 2.71 -13.93
C ASP A 108 12.81 2.90 -13.48
N THR A 109 13.51 3.85 -14.10
CA THR A 109 14.93 4.14 -13.82
C THR A 109 15.18 4.82 -12.48
N GLY A 110 14.12 5.22 -11.76
CA GLY A 110 14.16 5.71 -10.39
C GLY A 110 13.78 4.62 -9.39
N TYR A 111 12.70 4.87 -8.65
CA TYR A 111 12.15 3.92 -7.68
C TYR A 111 10.97 3.16 -8.25
N ASN A 112 10.90 1.89 -7.90
CA ASN A 112 9.85 0.98 -8.28
C ASN A 112 9.04 0.61 -7.04
N ASN A 113 7.78 1.02 -7.01
CA ASN A 113 6.92 0.92 -5.85
C ASN A 113 5.79 -0.08 -6.05
N ILE A 114 5.50 -0.81 -4.99
CA ILE A 114 4.25 -1.56 -4.82
C ILE A 114 3.60 -1.05 -3.54
N ILE A 115 2.36 -0.61 -3.63
CA ILE A 115 1.57 -0.11 -2.50
C ILE A 115 0.27 -0.92 -2.45
N LEU A 116 0.04 -1.56 -1.33
CA LEU A 116 -1.20 -2.27 -1.02
C LEU A 116 -1.87 -1.58 0.15
N ASP A 117 -3.07 -1.10 -0.07
CA ASP A 117 -3.92 -0.52 0.96
C ASP A 117 -5.16 -1.40 1.19
N LEU A 118 -5.54 -1.62 2.44
CA LEU A 118 -6.63 -2.48 2.89
C LEU A 118 -7.47 -1.78 3.97
N ASP A 119 -8.80 -1.56 3.75
CA ASP A 119 -9.75 -1.06 4.75
C ASP A 119 -10.92 -2.05 4.91
N LEU A 120 -11.12 -2.57 6.09
CA LEU A 120 -12.18 -3.51 6.43
C LEU A 120 -13.23 -2.83 7.32
N PRO A 121 -14.44 -2.56 6.80
CA PRO A 121 -15.49 -1.97 7.60
C PRO A 121 -16.07 -3.01 8.58
N ILE A 122 -15.90 -2.76 9.87
CA ILE A 122 -16.49 -3.60 10.93
C ILE A 122 -17.94 -3.17 11.18
N ALA A 123 -18.14 -1.86 11.32
CA ALA A 123 -19.44 -1.24 11.47
C ALA A 123 -19.41 0.20 10.96
N SER A 124 -20.48 0.63 10.33
CA SER A 124 -20.63 2.03 9.92
C SER A 124 -22.12 2.41 9.93
N VAL A 125 -22.42 3.59 10.42
CA VAL A 125 -23.77 4.17 10.43
C VAL A 125 -23.69 5.64 10.12
N GLY A 126 -24.61 6.09 9.25
CA GLY A 126 -24.79 7.50 8.94
C GLY A 126 -26.25 7.92 9.15
N PHE A 127 -26.49 9.07 9.74
CA PHE A 127 -27.84 9.54 10.08
C PHE A 127 -27.94 11.05 10.19
N GLN A 128 -29.13 11.59 9.97
CA GLN A 128 -29.46 13.00 10.18
C GLN A 128 -29.77 13.26 11.66
N ALA A 129 -29.00 14.11 12.31
CA ALA A 129 -29.25 14.60 13.65
C ALA A 129 -28.45 15.89 13.90
N PHE A 130 -28.78 16.61 14.98
CA PHE A 130 -28.05 17.82 15.42
C PHE A 130 -27.90 18.90 14.34
N GLY A 131 -28.90 19.02 13.46
CA GLY A 131 -28.89 19.98 12.36
C GLY A 131 -27.98 19.63 11.19
N GLY A 132 -27.38 18.45 11.20
CA GLY A 132 -26.47 17.99 10.15
C GLY A 132 -26.46 16.49 9.96
N TYR A 133 -25.53 16.01 9.16
CA TYR A 133 -25.32 14.57 8.92
C TYR A 133 -24.19 14.06 9.79
N ASN A 134 -24.44 12.97 10.49
CA ASN A 134 -23.50 12.36 11.43
C ASN A 134 -23.11 10.98 10.96
N THR A 135 -21.85 10.59 11.20
CA THR A 135 -21.33 9.26 10.92
C THR A 135 -20.58 8.70 12.11
N VAL A 136 -20.77 7.41 12.35
CA VAL A 136 -19.95 6.65 13.30
C VAL A 136 -19.43 5.42 12.57
N GLU A 137 -18.12 5.25 12.55
CA GLU A 137 -17.47 4.18 11.81
C GLU A 137 -16.44 3.47 12.67
N LEU A 138 -16.44 2.15 12.58
CA LEU A 138 -15.39 1.29 13.10
C LEU A 138 -14.85 0.48 11.92
N LYS A 139 -13.58 0.63 11.61
CA LYS A 139 -12.91 -0.08 10.52
C LYS A 139 -11.48 -0.45 10.90
N GLU A 140 -11.00 -1.53 10.34
CA GLU A 140 -9.58 -1.88 10.34
C GLU A 140 -8.95 -1.31 9.07
N ARG A 141 -7.72 -0.81 9.19
CA ARG A 141 -6.93 -0.27 8.08
C ARG A 141 -5.55 -0.90 8.09
N THR A 142 -5.14 -1.42 6.95
CA THR A 142 -3.81 -1.99 6.73
C THR A 142 -3.18 -1.36 5.50
N HIS A 143 -1.91 -1.09 5.59
CA HIS A 143 -1.05 -0.59 4.53
C HIS A 143 0.21 -1.44 4.44
N PHE A 144 0.65 -1.69 3.22
CA PHE A 144 1.94 -2.26 2.92
C PHE A 144 2.55 -1.54 1.73
N GLY A 145 3.77 -1.05 1.89
CA GLY A 145 4.54 -0.40 0.83
C GLY A 145 5.90 -1.08 0.67
N LEU A 146 6.31 -1.26 -0.57
CA LEU A 146 7.64 -1.72 -0.96
C LEU A 146 8.19 -0.73 -1.98
N SER A 147 9.41 -0.23 -1.72
CA SER A 147 10.13 0.69 -2.60
C SER A 147 11.49 0.10 -2.95
N MET A 148 11.79 -0.03 -4.22
CA MET A 148 13.02 -0.63 -4.71
C MET A 148 13.67 0.27 -5.78
N PRO A 149 14.93 0.68 -5.61
CA PRO A 149 15.66 1.43 -6.63
C PRO A 149 15.94 0.58 -7.86
N TYR A 150 16.02 1.21 -9.03
CA TYR A 150 16.29 0.51 -10.31
C TYR A 150 17.62 -0.26 -10.29
N ASP A 151 18.63 0.27 -9.63
CA ASP A 151 19.95 -0.35 -9.56
C ASP A 151 19.93 -1.68 -8.76
N PHE A 152 18.95 -1.87 -7.87
CA PHE A 152 18.70 -3.17 -7.24
C PHE A 152 18.31 -4.23 -8.29
N PHE A 153 17.45 -3.90 -9.26
CA PHE A 153 17.06 -4.84 -10.32
C PHE A 153 18.19 -5.13 -11.30
N LYS A 154 19.01 -4.11 -11.61
CA LYS A 154 20.25 -4.32 -12.40
C LYS A 154 21.19 -5.26 -11.67
N PHE A 155 21.45 -5.03 -10.39
CA PHE A 155 22.27 -5.89 -9.56
C PHE A 155 21.74 -7.33 -9.55
N ALA A 156 20.45 -7.51 -9.26
CA ALA A 156 19.82 -8.83 -9.19
C ALA A 156 19.83 -9.57 -10.55
N LYS A 157 19.75 -8.84 -11.67
CA LYS A 157 19.72 -9.41 -13.02
C LYS A 157 21.10 -9.70 -13.59
N ASN A 158 22.05 -8.83 -13.35
CA ASN A 158 23.34 -8.83 -14.05
C ASN A 158 24.51 -8.78 -13.05
N LEU A 159 24.83 -9.91 -12.45
CA LEU A 159 25.95 -10.09 -11.53
C LEU A 159 27.29 -10.14 -12.30
N THR A 160 27.62 -9.05 -12.98
CA THR A 160 28.88 -8.93 -13.74
C THR A 160 29.91 -8.10 -12.98
N ASN A 161 31.14 -8.06 -13.48
CA ASN A 161 32.26 -7.26 -12.94
C ASN A 161 31.95 -5.76 -13.01
N GLN A 162 31.11 -5.27 -12.11
CA GLN A 162 30.68 -3.89 -12.02
C GLN A 162 30.50 -3.47 -10.56
N ASP A 163 30.54 -2.17 -10.35
CA ASP A 163 30.15 -1.55 -9.09
C ASP A 163 28.67 -1.14 -9.18
N TYR A 164 27.91 -1.52 -8.18
CA TYR A 164 26.52 -1.10 -7.99
C TYR A 164 26.42 -0.30 -6.70
N GLN A 165 25.66 0.79 -6.78
CA GLN A 165 25.33 1.58 -5.61
C GLN A 165 23.83 1.88 -5.65
N PHE A 166 23.14 1.59 -4.56
CA PHE A 166 21.72 1.94 -4.43
C PHE A 166 21.38 2.23 -2.96
N ASP A 167 20.45 3.16 -2.82
CA ASP A 167 19.93 3.62 -1.54
C ASP A 167 18.42 3.40 -1.49
N ASP A 168 17.83 3.59 -0.30
CA ASP A 168 16.38 3.66 -0.10
C ASP A 168 15.60 2.42 -0.58
N LEU A 169 16.20 1.21 -0.44
CA LEU A 169 15.40 0.00 -0.51
C LEU A 169 14.60 -0.08 0.78
N GLY A 170 13.27 0.00 0.67
CA GLY A 170 12.40 0.12 1.83
C GLY A 170 11.16 -0.74 1.77
N MET A 171 10.72 -1.18 2.94
CA MET A 171 9.44 -1.86 3.14
C MET A 171 8.79 -1.29 4.40
N ARG A 172 7.53 -0.86 4.27
CA ARG A 172 6.74 -0.37 5.41
C ARG A 172 5.39 -1.05 5.44
N GLY A 173 4.95 -1.41 6.64
CA GLY A 173 3.61 -1.91 6.85
C GLY A 173 3.05 -1.42 8.17
N TRP A 174 1.74 -1.16 8.20
CA TRP A 174 1.03 -0.87 9.42
C TRP A 174 -0.42 -1.37 9.35
N SER A 175 -0.95 -1.69 10.53
CA SER A 175 -2.36 -2.04 10.71
C SER A 175 -2.88 -1.40 11.99
N TYR A 176 -4.09 -0.83 11.93
CA TYR A 176 -4.78 -0.27 13.09
C TYR A 176 -6.30 -0.31 12.91
N VAL A 177 -7.01 -0.27 14.03
CA VAL A 177 -8.46 -0.06 14.08
C VAL A 177 -8.74 1.43 14.25
N GLU A 178 -9.61 1.97 13.40
CA GLU A 178 -10.12 3.35 13.46
C GLU A 178 -11.55 3.36 13.99
N LEU A 179 -11.80 4.15 15.05
CA LEU A 179 -13.13 4.54 15.48
C LEU A 179 -13.33 6.03 15.16
N GLY A 180 -14.14 6.31 14.15
CA GLY A 180 -14.35 7.65 13.60
C GLY A 180 -15.72 8.22 13.94
N PHE A 181 -15.77 9.51 14.27
CA PHE A 181 -16.98 10.29 14.52
C PHE A 181 -16.97 11.50 13.59
N GLY A 182 -17.88 11.52 12.61
CA GLY A 182 -18.01 12.58 11.63
C GLY A 182 -19.28 13.41 11.83
N HIS A 183 -19.19 14.70 11.54
CA HIS A 183 -20.30 15.61 11.46
C HIS A 183 -20.13 16.55 10.28
N SER A 184 -21.20 16.72 9.48
CA SER A 184 -21.24 17.73 8.43
C SER A 184 -22.46 18.63 8.61
N HIS A 185 -22.26 19.92 8.41
CA HIS A 185 -23.26 20.94 8.64
C HIS A 185 -23.34 21.93 7.48
N GLN A 186 -24.58 22.33 7.12
CA GLN A 186 -24.81 23.41 6.17
C GLN A 186 -24.65 24.74 6.89
N LEU A 187 -23.55 25.47 6.66
CA LEU A 187 -23.30 26.77 7.29
C LEU A 187 -24.09 27.89 6.61
N PHE A 188 -24.12 27.88 5.28
CA PHE A 188 -24.85 28.83 4.45
C PHE A 188 -25.51 28.04 3.34
N ASP A 189 -26.46 28.64 2.61
CA ASP A 189 -27.21 27.98 1.51
C ASP A 189 -26.29 27.38 0.44
N ASN A 190 -25.09 27.93 0.34
CA ASN A 190 -24.10 27.55 -0.67
C ASN A 190 -22.80 26.92 -0.07
N LEU A 191 -22.65 26.84 1.24
CA LEU A 191 -21.46 26.33 1.90
C LEU A 191 -21.79 25.24 2.94
N ARG A 192 -21.27 24.04 2.72
CA ARG A 192 -21.31 22.93 3.65
C ARG A 192 -19.89 22.61 4.14
N VAL A 193 -19.74 22.40 5.43
CA VAL A 193 -18.48 22.01 6.05
C VAL A 193 -18.64 20.71 6.83
N GLY A 194 -17.53 20.02 7.05
CA GLY A 194 -17.54 18.81 7.85
C GLY A 194 -16.19 18.56 8.50
N ALA A 195 -16.25 17.82 9.60
CA ALA A 195 -15.08 17.32 10.29
C ALA A 195 -15.32 15.89 10.79
N LYS A 196 -14.25 15.11 10.90
CA LYS A 196 -14.29 13.77 11.49
C LYS A 196 -13.10 13.62 12.43
N VAL A 197 -13.37 13.24 13.68
CA VAL A 197 -12.36 12.90 14.68
C VAL A 197 -12.20 11.38 14.71
N LYS A 198 -10.97 10.90 14.78
CA LYS A 198 -10.62 9.48 14.74
C LYS A 198 -9.83 9.09 15.98
N LEU A 199 -10.24 8.03 16.64
CA LEU A 199 -9.46 7.33 17.65
C LEU A 199 -8.82 6.11 16.98
N LEU A 200 -7.50 6.00 17.10
CA LEU A 200 -6.72 5.00 16.38
C LEU A 200 -6.10 4.02 17.39
N PHE A 201 -6.29 2.74 17.14
CA PHE A 201 -5.80 1.66 17.98
C PHE A 201 -4.84 0.80 17.14
N GLY A 202 -3.54 1.06 17.30
CA GLY A 202 -2.48 0.39 16.56
C GLY A 202 -2.41 -1.10 16.88
N ILE A 203 -2.36 -1.94 15.85
CA ILE A 203 -2.17 -3.38 15.95
C ILE A 203 -0.70 -3.71 15.72
N ALA A 204 -0.15 -3.30 14.59
CA ALA A 204 1.23 -3.54 14.20
C ALA A 204 1.78 -2.40 13.33
N TYR A 205 3.06 -2.14 13.45
CA TYR A 205 3.85 -1.29 12.57
C TYR A 205 5.19 -1.97 12.31
N ALA A 206 5.59 -2.05 11.07
CA ALA A 206 6.90 -2.55 10.66
C ALA A 206 7.51 -1.58 9.64
N ASP A 207 8.79 -1.29 9.81
CA ASP A 207 9.59 -0.50 8.88
C ASP A 207 10.94 -1.19 8.71
N PHE A 208 11.32 -1.41 7.48
CA PHE A 208 12.62 -1.96 7.11
C PHE A 208 13.21 -1.08 6.02
N SER A 209 14.45 -0.68 6.20
CA SER A 209 15.21 0.05 5.19
C SER A 209 16.61 -0.52 5.02
N MET A 210 17.14 -0.36 3.82
CA MET A 210 18.51 -0.68 3.49
C MET A 210 19.12 0.49 2.71
N ASP A 211 20.11 1.13 3.30
CA ASP A 211 20.72 2.36 2.83
C ASP A 211 22.21 2.18 2.55
N GLY A 212 22.76 2.98 1.62
CA GLY A 212 24.19 3.00 1.31
C GLY A 212 24.70 1.66 0.83
N VAL A 213 23.91 0.89 0.07
CA VAL A 213 24.36 -0.39 -0.46
C VAL A 213 25.35 -0.16 -1.57
N HIS A 214 26.55 -0.66 -1.36
CA HIS A 214 27.63 -0.63 -2.33
C HIS A 214 28.10 -2.06 -2.59
N ALA A 215 27.90 -2.55 -3.80
CA ALA A 215 28.29 -3.89 -4.23
C ALA A 215 29.38 -3.79 -5.28
N ASN A 216 30.60 -4.12 -4.88
CA ASN A 216 31.76 -4.26 -5.76
C ASN A 216 31.88 -5.72 -6.17
N LEU A 217 31.51 -6.02 -7.42
CA LEU A 217 31.50 -7.36 -7.98
C LEU A 217 32.68 -7.54 -8.92
N GLN A 218 33.78 -8.14 -8.45
CA GLN A 218 34.92 -8.48 -9.28
C GLN A 218 34.94 -9.99 -9.59
N SER A 219 35.73 -10.38 -10.59
CA SER A 219 35.78 -11.77 -11.04
C SER A 219 36.27 -12.77 -9.98
N ASP A 220 37.02 -12.29 -9.00
CA ASP A 220 37.65 -13.06 -7.95
C ASP A 220 37.08 -12.81 -6.55
N LYS A 221 36.39 -11.69 -6.36
CA LYS A 221 35.83 -11.32 -5.06
C LYS A 221 34.68 -10.36 -5.20
N TRP A 222 33.61 -10.63 -4.47
CA TRP A 222 32.50 -9.70 -4.25
C TRP A 222 32.59 -9.09 -2.86
N VAL A 223 32.44 -7.80 -2.78
CA VAL A 223 32.33 -7.07 -1.52
C VAL A 223 31.06 -6.24 -1.55
N ILE A 224 30.13 -6.56 -0.64
CA ILE A 224 28.88 -5.84 -0.51
C ILE A 224 28.85 -5.21 0.88
N SER A 225 28.63 -3.92 0.93
CA SER A 225 28.46 -3.15 2.16
C SER A 225 27.16 -2.36 2.13
N GLY A 226 26.64 -2.00 3.29
CA GLY A 226 25.40 -1.23 3.42
C GLY A 226 24.91 -1.23 4.86
N LYS A 227 23.85 -0.47 5.12
CA LYS A 227 23.21 -0.41 6.43
C LYS A 227 21.76 -0.85 6.29
N ALA A 228 21.43 -1.96 6.94
CA ALA A 228 20.05 -2.41 7.07
C ALA A 228 19.52 -2.08 8.47
N LYS A 229 18.27 -1.63 8.55
CA LYS A 229 17.54 -1.33 9.79
C LYS A 229 16.16 -1.94 9.70
N GLY A 230 15.70 -2.48 10.82
CA GLY A 230 14.34 -2.98 10.96
C GLY A 230 13.74 -2.54 12.29
N GLU A 231 12.51 -2.08 12.25
CA GLU A 231 11.69 -1.80 13.44
C GLU A 231 10.38 -2.56 13.32
N LEU A 232 9.96 -3.20 14.40
CA LEU A 232 8.66 -3.83 14.52
C LEU A 232 8.02 -3.43 15.84
N ASN A 233 6.89 -2.76 15.76
CA ASN A 233 6.04 -2.40 16.89
C ASN A 233 4.77 -3.26 16.86
N MET A 234 4.79 -4.32 17.64
CA MET A 234 3.66 -5.24 17.80
C MET A 234 3.71 -5.84 19.19
N LYS A 235 2.57 -5.86 19.88
CA LYS A 235 2.51 -6.40 21.23
C LYS A 235 2.86 -7.89 21.25
N GLY A 236 3.84 -8.25 22.07
CA GLY A 236 4.31 -9.63 22.21
C GLY A 236 5.36 -10.07 21.19
N ALA A 237 5.76 -9.19 20.27
CA ALA A 237 6.84 -9.48 19.32
C ALA A 237 8.20 -9.50 20.04
N LYS A 238 9.02 -10.49 19.66
CA LYS A 238 10.41 -10.66 20.10
C LYS A 238 11.23 -11.21 18.96
N PHE A 239 12.50 -10.85 18.88
CA PHE A 239 13.41 -11.52 17.96
C PHE A 239 13.81 -12.89 18.49
N LYS A 240 13.77 -13.88 17.61
CA LYS A 240 14.53 -15.11 17.80
C LYS A 240 15.99 -14.79 17.51
N GLN A 241 16.87 -15.20 18.40
CA GLN A 241 18.28 -14.90 18.30
C GLN A 241 19.08 -16.18 18.09
N LYS A 242 20.16 -16.06 17.32
CA LYS A 242 21.20 -17.08 17.17
C LYS A 242 22.54 -16.43 17.42
N GLU A 243 23.34 -17.03 18.32
CA GLU A 243 24.69 -16.54 18.58
C GLU A 243 25.60 -16.89 17.42
N GLU A 244 26.29 -15.89 16.87
CA GLU A 244 27.26 -16.03 15.78
C GLU A 244 28.54 -15.24 16.04
N ASP A 245 29.60 -15.60 15.35
CA ASP A 245 30.91 -14.96 15.46
C ASP A 245 31.04 -13.81 14.44
N TYR A 246 31.56 -12.64 14.86
CA TYR A 246 31.95 -11.60 13.93
C TYR A 246 33.08 -12.07 13.02
N LYS A 247 33.02 -11.76 11.73
CA LYS A 247 34.08 -12.09 10.76
C LYS A 247 35.31 -11.19 10.89
N THR A 248 35.13 -9.94 11.36
CA THR A 248 36.17 -8.90 11.39
C THR A 248 36.51 -8.39 12.77
N ARG A 249 35.75 -8.77 13.80
CA ARG A 249 35.94 -8.31 15.19
C ARG A 249 36.41 -9.45 16.07
N TYR A 250 37.44 -9.17 16.86
CA TYR A 250 38.10 -10.16 17.72
C TYR A 250 38.13 -9.66 19.15
N LYS A 251 37.94 -10.57 20.10
CA LYS A 251 38.03 -10.30 21.54
C LYS A 251 39.36 -9.71 21.90
N MET A 252 39.36 -8.70 22.75
CA MET A 252 40.54 -8.10 23.36
C MET A 252 40.55 -8.35 24.85
N ASP A 253 41.73 -8.51 25.42
CA ASP A 253 41.94 -8.57 26.87
C ASP A 253 41.85 -7.15 27.48
N ALA A 254 41.88 -7.06 28.80
CA ALA A 254 41.83 -5.79 29.54
C ALA A 254 43.07 -4.88 29.25
N LYS A 255 44.07 -5.38 28.55
CA LYS A 255 45.28 -4.64 28.15
C LYS A 255 45.26 -4.23 26.68
N GLY A 256 44.16 -4.55 25.94
CA GLY A 256 44.00 -4.24 24.52
C GLY A 256 44.71 -5.22 23.55
N ASN A 257 45.14 -6.40 24.02
CA ASN A 257 45.69 -7.43 23.14
C ASN A 257 44.62 -8.40 22.69
N TYR A 258 44.75 -8.92 21.46
CA TYR A 258 43.84 -9.95 20.99
C TYR A 258 43.89 -11.21 21.84
N VAL A 259 42.74 -11.75 22.19
CA VAL A 259 42.64 -13.06 22.83
C VAL A 259 42.95 -14.13 21.77
N ILE A 260 43.96 -14.95 22.01
CA ILE A 260 44.38 -16.04 21.13
C ILE A 260 44.01 -17.39 21.77
N LYS A 261 43.36 -18.26 21.02
CA LYS A 261 43.05 -19.63 21.38
C LYS A 261 43.50 -20.54 20.23
N ASP A 262 44.21 -21.60 20.53
CA ASP A 262 44.75 -22.57 19.55
C ASP A 262 45.55 -21.94 18.39
N GLY A 263 46.17 -20.78 18.63
CA GLY A 263 46.97 -20.04 17.65
C GLY A 263 46.18 -19.03 16.81
N GLU A 264 44.85 -18.98 16.94
CA GLU A 264 43.98 -18.07 16.21
C GLU A 264 43.33 -17.00 17.10
N LYS A 265 43.00 -15.85 16.55
CA LYS A 265 42.28 -14.79 17.25
C LYS A 265 40.84 -15.26 17.52
N VAL A 266 40.41 -15.13 18.77
CA VAL A 266 39.01 -15.47 19.15
C VAL A 266 38.09 -14.39 18.65
N PRO A 267 37.11 -14.70 17.78
CA PRO A 267 36.14 -13.72 17.33
C PRO A 267 35.22 -13.22 18.46
N GLU A 268 34.78 -12.00 18.37
CA GLU A 268 33.65 -11.53 19.18
C GLU A 268 32.35 -12.21 18.70
N LYS A 269 31.41 -12.34 19.62
CA LYS A 269 30.11 -12.93 19.33
C LYS A 269 29.02 -11.89 19.38
N TYR A 270 27.99 -12.08 18.56
CA TYR A 270 26.79 -11.28 18.56
C TYR A 270 25.53 -12.15 18.41
N ASN A 271 24.40 -11.59 18.78
CA ASN A 271 23.11 -12.24 18.62
C ASN A 271 22.47 -11.81 17.30
N ARG A 272 22.57 -12.65 16.28
CA ARG A 272 21.88 -12.44 15.02
C ARG A 272 20.39 -12.68 15.17
N VAL A 273 19.57 -11.85 14.51
CA VAL A 273 18.14 -12.08 14.36
C VAL A 273 17.92 -13.26 13.42
N ASP A 274 17.32 -14.34 13.92
CA ASP A 274 17.01 -15.56 13.16
C ASP A 274 15.51 -15.68 12.84
N GLY A 275 14.71 -14.73 13.30
CA GLY A 275 13.28 -14.66 13.06
C GLY A 275 12.54 -13.82 14.08
N ILE A 276 11.22 -13.82 13.98
CA ILE A 276 10.32 -13.13 14.89
C ILE A 276 9.42 -14.17 15.57
N ASP A 277 9.29 -14.04 16.88
CA ASP A 277 8.31 -14.75 17.70
C ASP A 277 7.24 -13.77 18.14
N ILE A 278 5.99 -14.19 18.16
CA ILE A 278 4.86 -13.38 18.61
C ILE A 278 4.15 -14.14 19.73
N ASP A 279 4.40 -13.70 20.96
CA ASP A 279 3.79 -14.25 22.16
C ASP A 279 2.58 -13.40 22.57
N GLY A 280 1.39 -13.82 22.16
CA GLY A 280 0.15 -13.11 22.43
C GLY A 280 -0.25 -12.20 21.28
N GLY A 281 -1.05 -11.19 21.59
CA GLY A 281 -1.56 -10.21 20.65
C GLY A 281 -2.23 -9.06 21.40
N GLY A 282 -2.70 -8.06 20.68
CA GLY A 282 -3.43 -6.94 21.24
C GLY A 282 -2.99 -5.60 20.66
N LEU A 283 -3.44 -4.52 21.27
CA LEU A 283 -3.11 -3.18 20.80
C LEU A 283 -1.66 -2.85 21.14
N GLY A 284 -0.92 -2.44 20.15
CA GLY A 284 0.49 -2.01 20.21
C GLY A 284 0.67 -0.51 20.07
N GLY A 285 -0.42 0.27 19.89
CA GLY A 285 -0.34 1.72 19.75
C GLY A 285 -1.66 2.42 19.96
N PHE A 286 -1.59 3.72 20.16
CA PHE A 286 -2.75 4.62 20.23
C PHE A 286 -2.47 5.90 19.44
N GLY A 287 -3.48 6.43 18.77
CA GLY A 287 -3.34 7.64 17.97
C GLY A 287 -4.62 8.42 17.85
N LEU A 288 -4.48 9.60 17.26
CA LEU A 288 -5.56 10.50 16.95
C LEU A 288 -5.47 10.93 15.48
N GLY A 289 -6.62 11.06 14.86
CA GLY A 289 -6.74 11.58 13.50
C GLY A 289 -7.86 12.60 13.37
N LEU A 290 -7.74 13.43 12.35
CA LEU A 290 -8.70 14.48 12.02
C LEU A 290 -8.87 14.54 10.52
N ASP A 291 -10.12 14.59 10.05
CA ASP A 291 -10.47 14.95 8.68
C ASP A 291 -11.23 16.27 8.69
N LEU A 292 -10.95 17.11 7.71
CA LEU A 292 -11.62 18.39 7.49
C LEU A 292 -12.08 18.48 6.03
N GLY A 293 -13.24 19.09 5.81
CA GLY A 293 -13.76 19.27 4.46
C GLY A 293 -14.74 20.41 4.30
N GLY A 294 -14.84 20.86 3.07
CA GLY A 294 -15.78 21.88 2.67
C GLY A 294 -16.28 21.64 1.25
N VAL A 295 -17.51 22.04 0.98
CA VAL A 295 -18.13 22.06 -0.35
C VAL A 295 -18.85 23.37 -0.51
N TYR A 296 -18.50 24.10 -1.55
CA TYR A 296 -19.16 25.35 -1.95
C TYR A 296 -19.85 25.15 -3.29
N GLU A 297 -21.11 25.52 -3.37
CA GLU A 297 -21.91 25.49 -4.60
C GLU A 297 -22.23 26.92 -5.03
N PHE A 298 -21.85 27.25 -6.25
CA PHE A 298 -22.23 28.54 -6.85
C PHE A 298 -23.70 28.51 -7.19
N LYS A 299 -24.49 29.41 -6.58
CA LYS A 299 -25.95 29.55 -6.79
C LYS A 299 -26.28 30.99 -7.07
N ASP A 300 -27.27 31.20 -7.94
CA ASP A 300 -27.79 32.53 -8.30
C ASP A 300 -26.66 33.50 -8.73
N CYS A 301 -25.65 32.96 -9.44
CA CYS A 301 -24.54 33.76 -9.90
C CYS A 301 -24.94 34.66 -11.06
N SER A 302 -24.42 35.90 -11.09
CA SER A 302 -24.54 36.80 -12.23
C SER A 302 -23.82 36.32 -13.50
N VAL A 303 -23.11 35.23 -13.40
CA VAL A 303 -22.35 34.57 -14.49
C VAL A 303 -22.96 33.20 -14.70
N ASP A 304 -23.74 33.03 -15.74
CA ASP A 304 -24.58 31.84 -15.99
C ASP A 304 -23.82 30.51 -16.00
N TRP A 305 -22.56 30.51 -16.49
CA TRP A 305 -21.76 29.27 -16.53
C TRP A 305 -21.20 28.86 -15.18
N LEU A 306 -21.21 29.72 -14.18
CA LEU A 306 -20.82 29.36 -12.80
C LEU A 306 -21.95 28.73 -11.99
N ASP A 307 -23.19 28.98 -12.41
CA ASP A 307 -24.35 28.51 -11.65
C ASP A 307 -24.42 26.99 -11.63
N GLY A 308 -24.50 26.43 -10.42
CA GLY A 308 -24.48 25.00 -10.19
C GLY A 308 -23.06 24.38 -10.09
N LEU A 309 -21.96 25.13 -10.35
CA LEU A 309 -20.61 24.64 -10.14
C LEU A 309 -20.39 24.37 -8.66
N LYS A 310 -19.94 23.16 -8.32
CA LYS A 310 -19.52 22.80 -6.96
C LYS A 310 -18.01 22.71 -6.89
N VAL A 311 -17.45 23.35 -5.88
CA VAL A 311 -16.02 23.29 -5.54
C VAL A 311 -15.89 22.65 -4.17
N SER A 312 -15.03 21.65 -4.05
CA SER A 312 -14.82 20.91 -2.82
C SER A 312 -13.34 20.83 -2.46
N LEU A 313 -13.05 20.89 -1.16
CA LEU A 313 -11.71 20.74 -0.61
C LEU A 313 -11.80 19.84 0.62
N ALA A 314 -10.86 18.90 0.73
CA ALA A 314 -10.74 18.05 1.91
C ALA A 314 -9.28 17.75 2.24
N LEU A 315 -9.01 17.68 3.54
CA LEU A 315 -7.79 17.11 4.12
C LEU A 315 -8.21 15.98 5.04
N THR A 316 -7.80 14.77 4.73
CA THR A 316 -8.13 13.58 5.50
C THR A 316 -6.87 12.92 6.07
N ASP A 317 -7.04 12.18 7.17
CA ASP A 317 -5.96 11.47 7.85
C ASP A 317 -4.84 12.40 8.37
N ILE A 318 -5.19 13.58 8.89
CA ILE A 318 -4.26 14.44 9.62
C ILE A 318 -4.10 13.86 11.03
N GLY A 319 -2.93 13.30 11.35
CA GLY A 319 -2.78 12.69 12.66
C GLY A 319 -1.53 11.84 12.82
N PHE A 320 -1.52 11.04 13.88
CA PHE A 320 -0.40 10.19 14.23
C PHE A 320 -0.84 8.96 15.03
N ILE A 321 0.03 7.95 15.06
CA ILE A 321 -0.07 6.81 15.98
C ILE A 321 1.24 6.75 16.77
N SER A 322 1.13 6.72 18.10
CA SER A 322 2.22 6.45 19.02
C SER A 322 2.22 4.95 19.35
N TRP A 323 3.26 4.26 18.93
CA TRP A 323 3.46 2.83 19.13
C TRP A 323 4.17 2.60 20.46
N SER A 324 3.70 1.65 21.23
CA SER A 324 4.32 1.21 22.48
C SER A 324 4.95 -0.17 22.25
N ASN A 325 6.14 -0.42 22.77
CA ASN A 325 6.83 -1.71 22.68
C ASN A 325 7.27 -2.07 21.25
N GLY A 326 8.33 -1.44 20.80
CA GLY A 326 9.02 -1.81 19.58
C GLY A 326 10.23 -2.69 19.86
N ILE A 327 10.61 -3.49 18.88
CA ILE A 327 11.90 -4.17 18.78
C ILE A 327 12.63 -3.62 17.56
N LYS A 328 13.94 -3.41 17.70
CA LYS A 328 14.79 -2.89 16.62
C LYS A 328 15.93 -3.83 16.34
N ALA A 329 16.28 -3.92 15.06
CA ALA A 329 17.46 -4.61 14.61
C ALA A 329 18.21 -3.75 13.60
N GLU A 330 19.53 -3.82 13.64
CA GLU A 330 20.42 -3.12 12.70
C GLU A 330 21.48 -4.08 12.18
N SER A 331 21.98 -3.83 10.97
CA SER A 331 23.06 -4.62 10.41
C SER A 331 24.32 -4.52 11.26
N SER A 332 25.16 -5.56 11.26
CA SER A 332 26.47 -5.58 11.96
C SER A 332 27.42 -4.48 11.49
N GLY A 333 27.21 -3.96 10.27
CA GLY A 333 28.11 -3.04 9.59
C GLY A 333 29.35 -3.71 9.00
N ASP A 334 29.48 -5.03 9.14
CA ASP A 334 30.54 -5.78 8.48
C ASP A 334 30.19 -5.98 7.00
N PRO A 335 31.11 -5.75 6.05
CA PRO A 335 30.86 -6.04 4.66
C PRO A 335 30.70 -7.54 4.44
N PHE A 336 29.80 -7.91 3.56
CA PHE A 336 29.72 -9.25 3.02
C PHE A 336 30.86 -9.46 2.03
N GLU A 337 31.65 -10.49 2.21
CA GLU A 337 32.72 -10.85 1.30
C GLU A 337 32.51 -12.26 0.77
N PHE A 338 32.43 -12.37 -0.55
CA PHE A 338 32.31 -13.64 -1.24
C PHE A 338 33.47 -13.80 -2.24
N SER A 339 34.31 -14.79 -2.03
CA SER A 339 35.53 -15.00 -2.80
C SER A 339 35.35 -16.02 -3.94
N GLY A 340 34.17 -16.19 -4.45
CA GLY A 340 33.84 -17.04 -5.58
C GLY A 340 33.47 -18.48 -5.20
N PHE A 341 32.89 -19.18 -6.17
CA PHE A 341 32.60 -20.61 -6.02
C PHE A 341 33.86 -21.44 -6.27
N ASN A 342 34.64 -21.66 -5.25
CA ASN A 342 35.75 -22.61 -5.34
C ASN A 342 35.21 -24.02 -5.66
N GLY A 343 35.46 -24.49 -6.88
CA GLY A 343 35.11 -25.84 -7.31
C GLY A 343 33.85 -26.02 -8.13
N MET A 344 33.33 -24.97 -8.79
CA MET A 344 32.31 -25.16 -9.81
C MET A 344 32.91 -25.77 -11.09
N ASP A 345 32.66 -27.05 -11.29
CA ASP A 345 32.89 -27.70 -12.57
C ASP A 345 31.64 -27.53 -13.45
N LEU A 346 31.73 -26.66 -14.43
CA LEU A 346 30.64 -26.39 -15.40
C LEU A 346 30.35 -27.56 -16.36
N SER A 347 31.00 -28.72 -16.16
CA SER A 347 30.72 -29.91 -16.94
C SER A 347 29.51 -30.67 -16.39
N SER A 348 28.48 -30.83 -17.19
CA SER A 348 27.28 -31.60 -16.89
C SER A 348 27.58 -33.08 -16.57
N GLY A 349 27.29 -33.50 -15.32
CA GLY A 349 27.38 -34.88 -14.86
C GLY A 349 26.55 -35.12 -13.60
N GLU A 350 25.83 -36.23 -13.52
CA GLU A 350 25.05 -36.63 -12.35
C GLU A 350 25.95 -36.70 -11.09
N GLY A 351 25.51 -36.06 -10.00
CA GLY A 351 26.19 -36.08 -8.70
C GLY A 351 27.01 -34.83 -8.36
N LYS A 352 26.95 -33.76 -9.17
CA LYS A 352 27.64 -32.50 -8.91
C LYS A 352 26.66 -31.44 -8.40
N THR A 353 27.14 -30.58 -7.51
CA THR A 353 26.41 -29.42 -6.96
C THR A 353 25.86 -28.56 -8.10
N THR A 354 24.56 -28.50 -8.23
CA THR A 354 23.91 -27.73 -9.30
C THR A 354 23.94 -26.23 -9.00
N PHE A 355 23.71 -25.40 -10.02
CA PHE A 355 23.56 -23.95 -9.82
C PHE A 355 22.46 -23.62 -8.80
N ASP A 356 21.41 -24.45 -8.71
CA ASP A 356 20.33 -24.29 -7.73
C ASP A 356 20.80 -24.55 -6.29
N ASP A 357 21.69 -25.53 -6.04
CA ASP A 357 22.27 -25.79 -4.72
C ASP A 357 23.20 -24.65 -4.29
N LYS A 358 23.98 -24.10 -5.24
CA LYS A 358 24.87 -22.96 -4.98
C LYS A 358 24.12 -21.62 -4.88
N LYS A 359 22.98 -21.48 -5.57
CA LYS A 359 22.09 -20.32 -5.41
C LYS A 359 21.53 -20.25 -4.00
N ASP A 360 21.17 -21.39 -3.41
CA ASP A 360 20.68 -21.43 -2.03
C ASP A 360 21.82 -21.03 -1.04
N GLU A 361 23.07 -21.45 -1.29
CA GLU A 361 24.25 -21.03 -0.52
C GLU A 361 24.52 -19.52 -0.66
N VAL A 362 24.46 -18.95 -1.89
CA VAL A 362 24.60 -17.49 -2.11
C VAL A 362 23.44 -16.70 -1.50
N MET A 363 22.23 -17.25 -1.56
CA MET A 363 21.07 -16.60 -0.93
C MET A 363 21.16 -16.67 0.60
N ASP A 364 21.72 -17.72 1.16
CA ASP A 364 22.02 -17.82 2.59
C ASP A 364 23.12 -16.82 2.97
N ASP A 365 24.16 -16.69 2.17
CA ASP A 365 25.25 -15.72 2.36
C ASP A 365 24.79 -14.27 2.17
N LEU A 366 23.87 -13.98 1.24
CA LEU A 366 23.24 -12.66 1.10
C LEU A 366 22.29 -12.32 2.26
N GLN A 367 21.69 -13.32 2.90
CA GLN A 367 20.97 -13.12 4.16
C GLN A 367 21.92 -12.81 5.31
N ASP A 368 23.11 -13.39 5.28
CA ASP A 368 24.20 -13.04 6.22
C ASP A 368 24.71 -11.60 6.00
N PHE A 369 24.52 -11.02 4.82
CA PHE A 369 24.78 -9.60 4.56
C PHE A 369 23.87 -8.67 5.37
N ALA A 370 22.58 -8.97 5.44
CA ALA A 370 21.65 -8.18 6.24
C ALA A 370 21.89 -8.32 7.74
N ASN A 371 22.66 -9.33 8.19
CA ASN A 371 23.13 -9.64 9.56
C ASN A 371 22.55 -8.74 10.66
N LEU A 372 21.20 -8.75 10.75
CA LEU A 372 20.50 -7.91 11.70
C LEU A 372 20.80 -8.36 13.11
N GLN A 373 21.34 -7.45 13.90
CA GLN A 373 21.56 -7.62 15.32
C GLN A 373 20.40 -7.04 16.09
N ASP A 374 19.92 -7.79 17.07
CA ASP A 374 18.92 -7.29 18.00
C ASP A 374 19.48 -6.12 18.82
N GLN A 375 18.89 -4.94 18.64
CA GLN A 375 19.20 -3.72 19.40
C GLN A 375 18.34 -3.60 20.67
N GLY A 376 17.50 -4.61 20.95
CA GLY A 376 16.63 -4.66 22.10
C GLY A 376 15.27 -4.00 21.87
N SER A 377 14.54 -3.84 22.97
CA SER A 377 13.24 -3.16 22.96
C SER A 377 13.42 -1.65 22.95
N THR A 378 12.54 -0.97 22.21
CA THR A 378 12.45 0.50 22.23
C THR A 378 11.29 0.98 23.06
N SER A 379 11.37 2.21 23.53
CA SER A 379 10.27 2.88 24.27
C SER A 379 9.06 3.18 23.39
N GLY A 380 9.06 2.76 22.14
CA GLY A 380 8.05 3.04 21.13
C GLY A 380 8.48 4.12 20.15
N SER A 381 7.76 4.21 19.06
CA SER A 381 7.93 5.21 18.01
C SER A 381 6.61 5.93 17.74
N THR A 382 6.68 7.07 17.05
CA THR A 382 5.47 7.78 16.62
C THR A 382 5.52 7.96 15.13
N THR A 383 4.48 7.51 14.44
CA THR A 383 4.35 7.63 12.99
C THR A 383 3.22 8.58 12.63
N ALA A 384 3.44 9.46 11.66
CA ALA A 384 2.37 10.28 11.09
C ALA A 384 1.43 9.40 10.25
N LEU A 385 0.16 9.78 10.18
CA LEU A 385 -0.77 9.20 9.21
C LEU A 385 -0.46 9.72 7.81
N ALA A 386 -0.84 8.94 6.80
CA ALA A 386 -0.73 9.31 5.40
C ALA A 386 -1.81 10.32 5.01
N THR A 387 -1.56 11.60 5.30
CA THR A 387 -2.50 12.69 5.02
C THR A 387 -2.82 12.78 3.52
N THR A 388 -4.10 12.91 3.19
CA THR A 388 -4.56 13.06 1.80
C THR A 388 -5.28 14.37 1.59
N LEU A 389 -4.80 15.16 0.63
CA LEU A 389 -5.46 16.37 0.11
C LEU A 389 -6.33 15.99 -1.10
N ARG A 390 -7.59 16.43 -1.10
CA ARG A 390 -8.49 16.31 -2.25
C ARG A 390 -9.07 17.67 -2.61
N PHE A 391 -9.02 18.00 -3.90
CA PHE A 391 -9.66 19.17 -4.48
C PHE A 391 -10.55 18.73 -5.63
N GLY A 392 -11.85 19.02 -5.56
CA GLY A 392 -12.84 18.57 -6.53
C GLY A 392 -13.61 19.73 -7.15
N LEU A 393 -13.86 19.61 -8.45
CA LEU A 393 -14.76 20.45 -9.22
C LEU A 393 -15.85 19.56 -9.80
N GLU A 394 -17.12 19.91 -9.63
CA GLU A 394 -18.25 19.21 -10.23
C GLU A 394 -19.17 20.19 -10.92
N TYR A 395 -19.48 19.93 -12.19
CA TYR A 395 -20.35 20.76 -12.99
C TYR A 395 -21.53 19.93 -13.54
N PRO A 396 -22.77 20.18 -13.06
CA PRO A 396 -23.94 19.55 -13.63
C PRO A 396 -24.21 20.13 -15.01
N LEU A 397 -24.67 19.30 -15.96
CA LEU A 397 -24.96 19.74 -17.31
C LEU A 397 -26.26 20.58 -17.31
N PRO A 398 -26.23 21.87 -17.67
CA PRO A 398 -27.38 22.76 -17.52
C PRO A 398 -28.62 22.33 -18.30
N VAL A 399 -28.43 21.67 -19.45
CA VAL A 399 -29.52 21.17 -20.31
C VAL A 399 -30.07 19.80 -19.88
N TYR A 400 -29.32 19.08 -19.00
CA TYR A 400 -29.72 17.76 -18.53
C TYR A 400 -29.05 17.44 -17.17
N ASP A 401 -29.75 17.80 -16.12
CA ASP A 401 -29.31 17.75 -14.73
C ASP A 401 -28.94 16.37 -14.20
N LYS A 402 -29.26 15.30 -14.98
CA LYS A 402 -28.89 13.93 -14.65
C LYS A 402 -27.43 13.55 -14.98
N ILE A 403 -26.73 14.41 -15.71
CA ILE A 403 -25.33 14.24 -16.05
C ILE A 403 -24.52 15.32 -15.35
N SER A 404 -23.43 14.95 -14.71
CA SER A 404 -22.41 15.88 -14.24
C SER A 404 -21.02 15.45 -14.72
N PHE A 405 -20.14 16.43 -14.87
CA PHE A 405 -18.72 16.23 -15.12
C PHE A 405 -17.94 16.61 -13.87
N GLY A 406 -16.92 15.82 -13.55
CA GLY A 406 -16.09 16.04 -12.37
C GLY A 406 -14.61 16.04 -12.71
N SER A 407 -13.84 16.85 -11.99
CA SER A 407 -12.38 16.80 -11.92
C SER A 407 -11.99 16.71 -10.46
N LEU A 408 -11.21 15.68 -10.10
CA LEU A 408 -10.75 15.41 -8.75
C LEU A 408 -9.23 15.29 -8.72
N PHE A 409 -8.58 16.27 -8.13
CA PHE A 409 -7.18 16.19 -7.78
C PHE A 409 -7.04 15.56 -6.39
N SER A 410 -6.16 14.57 -6.27
CA SER A 410 -5.84 13.90 -5.00
C SER A 410 -4.32 13.80 -4.83
N ARG A 411 -3.83 14.16 -3.65
CA ARG A 411 -2.41 14.00 -3.27
C ARG A 411 -2.32 13.36 -1.89
N ARG A 412 -1.66 12.19 -1.81
CA ARG A 412 -1.31 11.53 -0.55
C ARG A 412 0.13 11.85 -0.18
N PHE A 413 0.34 12.21 1.06
CA PHE A 413 1.65 12.48 1.66
C PHE A 413 2.02 11.32 2.58
N ASP A 414 2.95 10.48 2.16
CA ASP A 414 3.34 9.23 2.84
C ASP A 414 4.82 8.88 2.58
N GLY A 415 5.71 9.88 2.62
CA GLY A 415 7.13 9.67 2.30
C GLY A 415 7.31 9.06 0.91
N ASP A 416 8.03 7.95 0.84
CA ASP A 416 8.36 7.23 -0.41
C ASP A 416 7.14 6.58 -1.07
N TYR A 417 6.04 6.43 -0.32
CA TYR A 417 4.77 5.87 -0.78
C TYR A 417 3.75 6.94 -1.16
N SER A 418 4.20 8.19 -1.32
CA SER A 418 3.36 9.31 -1.75
C SER A 418 2.92 9.14 -3.19
N TRP A 419 1.69 9.57 -3.50
CA TRP A 419 1.18 9.57 -4.87
C TRP A 419 0.29 10.77 -5.16
N THR A 420 0.15 11.07 -6.45
CA THR A 420 -0.75 12.11 -6.98
C THR A 420 -1.65 11.51 -8.03
N GLU A 421 -2.89 11.93 -8.07
CA GLU A 421 -3.89 11.51 -9.04
C GLU A 421 -4.74 12.72 -9.48
N GLU A 422 -4.93 12.89 -10.78
CA GLU A 422 -5.96 13.74 -11.37
C GLU A 422 -6.97 12.86 -12.09
N ARG A 423 -8.24 12.95 -11.70
CA ARG A 423 -9.34 12.13 -12.22
C ARG A 423 -10.39 12.98 -12.87
N ILE A 424 -10.70 12.71 -14.13
CA ILE A 424 -11.79 13.34 -14.89
C ILE A 424 -12.91 12.33 -15.03
N SER A 425 -14.14 12.70 -14.65
CA SER A 425 -15.29 11.82 -14.61
C SER A 425 -16.50 12.38 -15.35
N ALA A 426 -17.31 11.47 -15.86
CA ALA A 426 -18.68 11.71 -16.30
C ALA A 426 -19.61 10.85 -15.45
N ASN A 427 -20.55 11.49 -14.75
CA ASN A 427 -21.45 10.85 -13.81
C ASN A 427 -22.87 10.94 -14.35
N TYR A 428 -23.67 9.88 -14.17
CA TYR A 428 -25.01 9.77 -14.70
C TYR A 428 -25.98 9.16 -13.69
N LYS A 429 -27.09 9.83 -13.47
CA LYS A 429 -28.20 9.41 -12.59
C LYS A 429 -29.49 9.22 -13.38
N PRO A 430 -29.62 8.11 -14.13
CA PRO A 430 -30.77 7.88 -15.00
C PRO A 430 -32.08 7.79 -14.22
N LEU A 431 -32.07 7.20 -13.04
CA LEU A 431 -33.21 6.91 -12.19
C LEU A 431 -32.94 7.31 -10.73
N ASN A 432 -34.00 7.47 -9.95
CA ASN A 432 -33.92 7.88 -8.54
C ASN A 432 -33.34 6.78 -7.61
N TRP A 433 -33.05 5.61 -8.13
CA TRP A 433 -32.52 4.46 -7.38
C TRP A 433 -31.27 3.88 -7.99
N VAL A 434 -30.69 4.49 -9.03
CA VAL A 434 -29.41 4.11 -9.61
C VAL A 434 -28.67 5.34 -10.10
N ASP A 435 -27.42 5.43 -9.76
CA ASP A 435 -26.45 6.39 -10.28
C ASP A 435 -25.09 5.69 -10.48
N GLY A 436 -24.17 6.36 -11.15
CA GLY A 436 -22.84 5.86 -11.38
C GLY A 436 -22.02 6.77 -12.27
N GLY A 437 -20.83 6.36 -12.61
CA GLY A 437 -19.92 7.14 -13.44
C GLY A 437 -18.81 6.32 -14.04
N ILE A 438 -18.21 6.91 -15.06
CA ILE A 438 -16.96 6.44 -15.68
C ILE A 438 -15.92 7.56 -15.57
N ASN A 439 -14.67 7.20 -15.50
CA ASN A 439 -13.61 8.20 -15.35
C ASN A 439 -12.28 7.71 -15.93
N VAL A 440 -11.39 8.66 -16.16
CA VAL A 440 -9.99 8.44 -16.50
C VAL A 440 -9.16 9.13 -15.43
N ALA A 441 -8.15 8.45 -14.92
CA ALA A 441 -7.23 8.96 -13.91
C ALA A 441 -5.80 8.95 -14.44
N PHE A 442 -5.11 10.06 -14.22
CA PHE A 442 -3.68 10.24 -14.45
C PHE A 442 -3.00 10.20 -13.10
N THR A 443 -2.29 9.11 -12.82
CA THR A 443 -1.65 8.89 -11.53
C THR A 443 -0.14 9.05 -11.63
N SER A 444 0.56 9.11 -10.49
CA SER A 444 2.01 9.06 -10.45
C SER A 444 2.60 7.80 -11.10
N PHE A 445 1.81 6.76 -11.28
CA PHE A 445 2.26 5.45 -11.72
C PHE A 445 1.82 5.10 -13.14
N CYS A 446 0.59 5.47 -13.52
CA CYS A 446 0.03 5.15 -14.83
C CYS A 446 -1.21 5.98 -15.15
N THR A 447 -1.66 5.89 -16.40
CA THR A 447 -3.01 6.31 -16.79
C THR A 447 -3.95 5.11 -16.71
N THR A 448 -5.09 5.28 -16.05
CA THR A 448 -6.04 4.20 -15.82
C THR A 448 -7.48 4.68 -16.00
N MET A 449 -8.40 3.73 -16.12
CA MET A 449 -9.83 3.99 -16.16
C MET A 449 -10.49 3.44 -14.90
N GLY A 450 -11.54 4.13 -14.45
CA GLY A 450 -12.37 3.70 -13.35
C GLY A 450 -13.85 3.80 -13.69
N TRP A 451 -14.65 3.14 -12.87
CA TRP A 451 -16.10 3.19 -12.97
C TRP A 451 -16.76 2.89 -11.63
N VAL A 452 -17.99 3.33 -11.48
CA VAL A 452 -18.86 3.02 -10.34
C VAL A 452 -20.29 2.84 -10.79
N VAL A 453 -20.97 1.87 -10.19
CA VAL A 453 -22.42 1.70 -10.26
C VAL A 453 -22.95 1.57 -8.85
N ASN A 454 -23.94 2.39 -8.51
CA ASN A 454 -24.55 2.49 -7.20
C ASN A 454 -26.07 2.29 -7.30
N PHE A 455 -26.57 1.22 -6.72
CA PHE A 455 -27.99 0.90 -6.62
C PHE A 455 -28.50 1.26 -5.23
N HIS A 456 -29.48 2.12 -5.14
CA HIS A 456 -30.00 2.62 -3.86
C HIS A 456 -31.55 2.71 -3.85
N PRO A 457 -32.25 1.58 -4.11
CA PRO A 457 -33.71 1.51 -3.92
C PRO A 457 -34.07 1.75 -2.44
N VAL A 458 -35.34 1.89 -2.17
CA VAL A 458 -35.83 2.07 -0.79
C VAL A 458 -35.40 0.89 0.09
N GLY A 459 -34.77 1.18 1.21
CA GLY A 459 -34.35 0.17 2.19
C GLY A 459 -32.97 -0.43 1.97
N MET A 460 -32.33 -0.23 0.83
CA MET A 460 -31.06 -0.87 0.50
C MET A 460 -30.13 0.07 -0.29
N ASN A 461 -28.84 -0.11 -0.12
CA ASN A 461 -27.83 0.46 -1.00
C ASN A 461 -26.78 -0.60 -1.31
N VAL A 462 -26.51 -0.81 -2.59
CA VAL A 462 -25.46 -1.72 -3.08
C VAL A 462 -24.65 -0.99 -4.13
N PHE A 463 -23.35 -1.04 -4.02
CA PHE A 463 -22.47 -0.44 -5.02
C PHE A 463 -21.33 -1.38 -5.42
N PHE A 464 -20.87 -1.18 -6.64
CA PHE A 464 -19.67 -1.80 -7.19
C PHE A 464 -18.87 -0.73 -7.92
N GLY A 465 -17.55 -0.84 -7.87
CA GLY A 465 -16.71 0.06 -8.64
C GLY A 465 -15.25 -0.35 -8.63
N MET A 466 -14.51 0.26 -9.53
CA MET A 466 -13.06 0.13 -9.64
C MET A 466 -12.48 1.52 -9.93
N ASP A 467 -11.46 1.93 -9.19
CA ASP A 467 -10.68 3.14 -9.47
C ASP A 467 -9.66 2.88 -10.58
N HIS A 468 -9.14 1.66 -10.63
CA HIS A 468 -8.14 1.21 -11.57
C HIS A 468 -8.63 -0.10 -12.20
N MET A 469 -9.05 -0.04 -13.47
CA MET A 469 -9.58 -1.18 -14.21
C MET A 469 -8.55 -1.79 -15.15
N ILE A 470 -7.65 -0.98 -15.68
CA ILE A 470 -6.64 -1.39 -16.65
C ILE A 470 -5.30 -0.88 -16.15
N GLY A 471 -4.54 -1.77 -15.51
CA GLY A 471 -3.11 -1.60 -15.32
C GLY A 471 -2.35 -2.10 -16.56
N LYS A 472 -1.02 -2.18 -16.49
CA LYS A 472 -0.24 -2.91 -17.50
C LYS A 472 -0.78 -4.34 -17.57
N THR A 473 -1.36 -4.74 -18.71
CA THR A 473 -1.79 -6.12 -18.93
C THR A 473 -0.56 -6.93 -19.33
N GLY A 474 -0.07 -7.78 -18.43
CA GLY A 474 0.98 -8.73 -18.77
C GLY A 474 0.50 -9.78 -19.79
N ALA A 475 1.43 -10.43 -20.46
CA ALA A 475 1.18 -11.46 -21.49
C ALA A 475 0.35 -12.68 -21.00
N SER A 476 0.02 -12.76 -19.71
CA SER A 476 -0.69 -13.88 -19.08
C SER A 476 -2.18 -13.67 -18.85
N MET A 477 -2.78 -12.56 -19.30
CA MET A 477 -4.20 -12.21 -19.04
C MET A 477 -4.63 -12.22 -17.56
N ILE A 478 -3.70 -12.18 -16.63
CA ILE A 478 -4.02 -12.07 -15.20
C ILE A 478 -4.17 -10.56 -14.89
N PRO A 479 -5.33 -10.09 -14.41
CA PRO A 479 -5.56 -8.65 -14.10
C PRO A 479 -4.83 -8.20 -12.81
N LEU A 480 -3.70 -8.82 -12.48
CA LEU A 480 -2.85 -8.54 -11.31
C LEU A 480 -1.57 -7.77 -11.68
N ASP A 481 -1.52 -7.22 -12.88
CA ASP A 481 -0.46 -6.31 -13.26
C ASP A 481 -0.79 -4.93 -12.69
N SER A 482 0.07 -4.33 -11.93
CA SER A 482 -0.02 -3.08 -11.18
C SER A 482 -1.29 -2.21 -11.40
N ASN A 483 -1.78 -1.58 -10.35
CA ASN A 483 -2.93 -0.68 -10.38
C ASN A 483 -4.27 -1.36 -10.63
N VAL A 484 -4.67 -2.17 -9.68
CA VAL A 484 -6.01 -2.79 -9.62
C VAL A 484 -6.69 -2.32 -8.33
N SER A 485 -7.94 -1.92 -8.44
CA SER A 485 -8.80 -1.67 -7.27
C SER A 485 -10.13 -2.39 -7.44
N PHE A 486 -10.70 -2.80 -6.34
CA PHE A 486 -12.04 -3.37 -6.29
C PHE A 486 -12.79 -2.79 -5.10
N ASN A 487 -14.00 -2.32 -5.35
CA ASN A 487 -14.85 -1.70 -4.35
C ASN A 487 -16.24 -2.32 -4.41
N PHE A 488 -16.74 -2.71 -3.25
CA PHE A 488 -18.07 -3.29 -3.08
C PHE A 488 -18.69 -2.83 -1.77
N GLY A 489 -20.00 -2.60 -1.77
CA GLY A 489 -20.69 -2.36 -0.51
C GLY A 489 -22.15 -2.73 -0.53
N LEU A 490 -22.61 -3.21 0.62
CA LEU A 490 -24.00 -3.58 0.91
C LEU A 490 -24.44 -2.91 2.22
N ASN A 491 -25.50 -2.13 2.14
CA ASN A 491 -25.98 -1.32 3.26
C ASN A 491 -27.50 -1.37 3.35
N VAL A 492 -28.03 -1.30 4.55
CA VAL A 492 -29.41 -1.00 4.82
C VAL A 492 -29.57 0.51 4.85
N ALA A 493 -30.50 1.07 4.09
CA ALA A 493 -30.76 2.49 4.01
C ALA A 493 -32.18 2.81 4.52
N TRP A 494 -32.34 3.98 5.17
CA TRP A 494 -33.65 4.44 5.68
C TRP A 494 -33.81 5.94 5.52
N GLY A 495 -35.06 6.40 5.68
CA GLY A 495 -35.43 7.80 5.49
C GLY A 495 -35.90 8.11 4.06
N GLY A 496 -36.84 9.01 3.91
CA GLY A 496 -37.39 9.41 2.62
C GLY A 496 -36.47 10.36 1.88
N LYS A 497 -36.24 10.11 0.58
CA LYS A 497 -35.78 11.20 -0.31
C LYS A 497 -36.82 12.29 -0.29
N LYS A 498 -36.44 13.55 0.01
CA LYS A 498 -37.29 14.68 -0.29
C LYS A 498 -37.67 14.59 -1.76
N LYS A 499 -38.98 14.63 -2.09
CA LYS A 499 -39.42 14.74 -3.49
C LYS A 499 -38.68 15.95 -4.07
N SER A 500 -37.78 15.73 -4.97
CA SER A 500 -37.21 16.78 -5.79
C SER A 500 -38.40 17.41 -6.51
N ASN A 501 -38.69 18.66 -6.21
CA ASN A 501 -39.67 19.43 -6.98
C ASN A 501 -39.05 19.70 -8.35
N HIS A 502 -39.14 18.74 -9.25
CA HIS A 502 -38.87 18.95 -10.67
C HIS A 502 -39.91 19.90 -11.27
N LYS A 503 -39.74 21.19 -11.02
CA LYS A 503 -40.54 22.25 -11.69
C LYS A 503 -40.21 22.38 -13.19
N PHE A 504 -39.28 21.62 -13.73
CA PHE A 504 -38.79 21.81 -15.10
C PHE A 504 -39.47 20.93 -16.17
N ILE A 505 -40.02 19.78 -15.77
CA ILE A 505 -40.63 18.86 -16.77
C ILE A 505 -42.01 19.32 -17.23
N ASP A 506 -42.76 20.07 -16.42
CA ASP A 506 -44.08 20.56 -16.80
C ASP A 506 -44.08 21.72 -17.83
N LYS A 507 -42.90 22.33 -18.08
CA LYS A 507 -42.80 23.42 -19.06
C LYS A 507 -42.44 22.98 -20.48
N VAL A 508 -41.98 21.76 -20.68
CA VAL A 508 -41.54 21.26 -22.01
C VAL A 508 -42.58 20.40 -22.70
N LEU A 509 -43.65 19.97 -21.99
CA LEU A 509 -44.72 19.15 -22.54
C LEU A 509 -46.03 19.92 -22.77
N THR A 510 -46.03 21.23 -22.73
CA THR A 510 -47.13 22.08 -23.16
C THR A 510 -46.74 22.87 -24.41
N PHE A 511 -46.62 22.17 -25.53
CA PHE A 511 -46.74 22.68 -26.88
C PHE A 511 -47.71 21.79 -27.65
#